data_e9bd33bff3b84ce180ab8890ca0b7949
#
_entry.id   e9bd33bff3b84ce180ab8890ca0b7949
#
_cell.length_a   1.000
_cell.length_b   1.000
_cell.length_c   1.000
_cell.angle_alpha   90.00
_cell.angle_beta   90.00
_cell.angle_gamma   90.00
#
_symmetry.space_group_name_H-M   'P 1'
#
loop_
_entity.id
_entity.type
_entity.pdbx_description
1 polymer ?
#
loop_
_entity_poly.entity_id
_entity_poly.type
_entity_poly.pdbx_seq_one_letter_code
_entity_poly.pdbx_strand_id
1 'polypeptide(L)'
;MLDLHDDCTYFKCCMKEKIRIKDIAQRAGVSVGTVDRVLHGRPNVSPSAREKVEKALSEMNYQPNVYASALAYNKSYTFYLVIPQHESETYWEEIEEGAKKAIETRRDFNLETKTLYYERLKEESFKKVAATCLQEKPDGVVIVPSTLNLTRAFTDQLHELNIPFVLLDSYMPELNPLSFFGQDSFKSGYFSARILMMVAQHEKQIVLMKRIKDGKVTSKQQENREVGFRHYMSEHFPEIEIIELGLPMKATKKEYDLRLEKFFNEHPQIHHCITFGSKAHIVGDFFLRTNRRNIQVMGYDMVGKNAECLRQGSVSFLVAQHAYQQGYCCIDTLFKAIVLKKKVEPVNYMPIELLTKENMDFYRRTQL
;
A
#
# COMPACT_ATOMS: atom_id res chain seq x y z
N MET A 1 19.61 -60.69 -0.02
CA MET A 1 18.60 -60.73 1.03
C MET A 1 19.17 -59.96 2.21
N LEU A 2 18.90 -58.72 2.30
CA LEU A 2 19.23 -57.83 3.41
C LEU A 2 17.94 -57.24 3.91
N ASP A 3 17.63 -57.52 5.16
CA ASP A 3 16.43 -57.18 5.86
C ASP A 3 16.27 -55.67 5.97
N LEU A 4 15.17 -55.13 5.43
CA LEU A 4 14.66 -53.80 5.65
C LEU A 4 13.46 -53.89 6.64
N HIS A 5 13.80 -53.99 7.92
CA HIS A 5 12.82 -53.73 8.98
C HIS A 5 13.37 -52.75 9.99
N ASP A 6 12.47 -51.82 10.36
CA ASP A 6 12.52 -50.91 11.49
C ASP A 6 13.43 -49.68 11.43
N ASP A 7 12.90 -48.64 10.81
CA ASP A 7 13.13 -47.26 11.32
C ASP A 7 11.97 -46.31 11.04
N CYS A 8 10.79 -46.69 11.55
CA CYS A 8 9.58 -45.84 11.49
C CYS A 8 9.26 -45.25 12.86
N THR A 9 10.29 -44.83 13.63
CA THR A 9 10.14 -44.33 15.00
C THR A 9 10.65 -42.87 15.20
N TYR A 10 11.05 -42.14 14.14
CA TYR A 10 11.61 -40.79 14.31
C TYR A 10 10.71 -39.64 13.85
N PHE A 11 9.42 -39.86 13.57
CA PHE A 11 8.45 -38.77 13.30
C PHE A 11 7.29 -38.72 14.30
N LYS A 12 7.55 -38.97 15.60
CA LYS A 12 6.74 -38.37 16.65
C LYS A 12 7.25 -36.94 16.91
N CYS A 13 7.11 -36.09 15.91
CA CYS A 13 7.24 -34.64 16.09
C CYS A 13 6.27 -34.23 17.17
N CYS A 14 6.78 -33.72 18.30
CA CYS A 14 6.08 -33.15 19.43
C CYS A 14 4.98 -32.19 18.94
N MET A 15 3.79 -32.69 18.72
CA MET A 15 2.61 -31.85 18.78
C MET A 15 2.48 -31.42 20.25
N LYS A 16 3.01 -30.23 20.59
CA LYS A 16 2.74 -29.58 21.87
C LYS A 16 1.21 -29.55 22.02
N GLU A 17 0.69 -30.33 22.95
CA GLU A 17 -0.76 -30.30 23.25
C GLU A 17 -1.15 -28.85 23.51
N LYS A 18 -2.16 -28.37 22.77
CA LYS A 18 -2.62 -26.99 22.85
C LYS A 18 -3.28 -26.80 24.22
N ILE A 19 -2.56 -26.13 25.13
CA ILE A 19 -3.05 -25.82 26.47
C ILE A 19 -4.36 -25.03 26.34
N ARG A 20 -5.39 -25.47 27.06
CA ARG A 20 -6.72 -24.87 27.06
C ARG A 20 -6.96 -24.12 28.37
N ILE A 21 -7.89 -23.18 28.38
CA ILE A 21 -8.27 -22.42 29.58
C ILE A 21 -8.67 -23.36 30.75
N LYS A 22 -9.29 -24.50 30.45
CA LYS A 22 -9.64 -25.52 31.46
C LYS A 22 -8.41 -26.15 32.13
N ASP A 23 -7.31 -26.30 31.41
CA ASP A 23 -6.08 -26.91 31.94
C ASP A 23 -5.40 -25.92 32.90
N ILE A 24 -5.46 -24.62 32.61
CA ILE A 24 -5.02 -23.54 33.49
C ILE A 24 -5.90 -23.45 34.74
N ALA A 25 -7.22 -23.55 34.59
CA ALA A 25 -8.16 -23.54 35.68
C ALA A 25 -7.90 -24.70 36.66
N GLN A 26 -7.64 -25.88 36.14
CA GLN A 26 -7.25 -27.05 36.89
C GLN A 26 -5.90 -26.85 37.60
N ARG A 27 -4.89 -26.31 36.92
CA ARG A 27 -3.56 -26.04 37.48
C ARG A 27 -3.58 -24.98 38.57
N ALA A 28 -4.40 -23.92 38.39
CA ALA A 28 -4.54 -22.83 39.36
C ALA A 28 -5.51 -23.13 40.49
N GLY A 29 -6.27 -24.22 40.42
CA GLY A 29 -7.28 -24.58 41.42
C GLY A 29 -8.45 -23.59 41.50
N VAL A 30 -8.86 -23.03 40.35
CA VAL A 30 -9.96 -22.04 40.25
C VAL A 30 -10.95 -22.44 39.14
N SER A 31 -12.09 -21.74 39.07
CA SER A 31 -13.03 -21.97 37.99
C SER A 31 -12.53 -21.43 36.62
N VAL A 32 -12.99 -22.02 35.51
CA VAL A 32 -12.73 -21.53 34.17
C VAL A 32 -13.14 -20.06 34.02
N GLY A 33 -14.26 -19.66 34.62
CA GLY A 33 -14.73 -18.27 34.63
C GLY A 33 -13.80 -17.32 35.38
N THR A 34 -13.06 -17.80 36.41
CA THR A 34 -12.05 -17.00 37.11
C THR A 34 -10.83 -16.79 36.24
N VAL A 35 -10.37 -17.83 35.52
CA VAL A 35 -9.28 -17.71 34.53
C VAL A 35 -9.64 -16.74 33.43
N ASP A 36 -10.84 -16.83 32.88
CA ASP A 36 -11.33 -15.90 31.83
C ASP A 36 -11.33 -14.45 32.31
N ARG A 37 -11.79 -14.20 33.57
CA ARG A 37 -11.75 -12.84 34.12
C ARG A 37 -10.34 -12.30 34.33
N VAL A 38 -9.40 -13.14 34.74
CA VAL A 38 -7.98 -12.73 34.89
C VAL A 38 -7.36 -12.43 33.52
N LEU A 39 -7.54 -13.31 32.53
CA LEU A 39 -7.02 -13.14 31.19
C LEU A 39 -7.51 -11.85 30.50
N HIS A 40 -8.73 -11.44 30.81
CA HIS A 40 -9.37 -10.27 30.20
C HIS A 40 -9.40 -9.03 31.11
N GLY A 41 -8.69 -9.06 32.25
CA GLY A 41 -8.61 -7.92 33.17
C GLY A 41 -9.94 -7.51 33.79
N ARG A 42 -10.96 -8.42 33.82
CA ARG A 42 -12.30 -8.10 34.32
C ARG A 42 -12.29 -7.94 35.85
N PRO A 43 -13.17 -7.11 36.43
CA PRO A 43 -13.28 -6.92 37.86
C PRO A 43 -13.85 -8.18 38.56
N ASN A 44 -13.86 -8.15 39.89
CA ASN A 44 -14.39 -9.21 40.78
C ASN A 44 -13.59 -10.52 40.73
N VAL A 45 -12.27 -10.41 40.79
CA VAL A 45 -11.32 -11.52 41.05
C VAL A 45 -10.52 -11.18 42.30
N SER A 46 -10.47 -12.09 43.27
CA SER A 46 -9.67 -11.87 44.49
C SER A 46 -8.18 -11.83 44.14
N PRO A 47 -7.36 -11.04 44.90
CA PRO A 47 -5.91 -10.97 44.66
C PRO A 47 -5.26 -12.35 44.67
N SER A 48 -5.62 -13.23 45.60
CA SER A 48 -5.11 -14.60 45.71
C SER A 48 -5.46 -15.46 44.51
N ALA A 49 -6.68 -15.35 43.97
CA ALA A 49 -7.08 -16.09 42.77
C ALA A 49 -6.34 -15.58 41.52
N ARG A 50 -6.12 -14.26 41.42
CA ARG A 50 -5.32 -13.66 40.35
C ARG A 50 -3.90 -14.18 40.34
N GLU A 51 -3.23 -14.16 41.49
CA GLU A 51 -1.86 -14.65 41.63
C GLU A 51 -1.71 -16.12 41.25
N LYS A 52 -2.66 -16.98 41.66
CA LYS A 52 -2.65 -18.40 41.29
C LYS A 52 -2.81 -18.62 39.80
N VAL A 53 -3.64 -17.83 39.15
CA VAL A 53 -3.85 -17.91 37.68
C VAL A 53 -2.63 -17.40 36.92
N GLU A 54 -2.05 -16.26 37.34
CA GLU A 54 -0.85 -15.68 36.70
C GLU A 54 0.35 -16.64 36.83
N LYS A 55 0.50 -17.29 37.99
CA LYS A 55 1.52 -18.34 38.21
C LYS A 55 1.30 -19.53 37.27
N ALA A 56 0.08 -20.05 37.18
CA ALA A 56 -0.25 -21.19 36.32
C ALA A 56 -0.04 -20.83 34.82
N LEU A 57 -0.40 -19.61 34.37
CA LEU A 57 -0.14 -19.11 33.04
C LEU A 57 1.36 -19.10 32.70
N SER A 58 2.19 -18.62 33.61
CA SER A 58 3.64 -18.58 33.47
C SER A 58 4.25 -19.98 33.43
N GLU A 59 3.89 -20.86 34.39
CA GLU A 59 4.41 -22.23 34.48
C GLU A 59 4.08 -23.07 33.26
N MET A 60 2.88 -22.88 32.71
CA MET A 60 2.40 -23.59 31.52
C MET A 60 2.79 -22.91 30.20
N ASN A 61 3.48 -21.76 30.24
CA ASN A 61 3.82 -20.95 29.08
C ASN A 61 2.60 -20.73 28.15
N TYR A 62 1.44 -20.43 28.78
CA TYR A 62 0.19 -20.28 28.05
C TYR A 62 0.17 -18.96 27.26
N GLN A 63 -0.08 -19.08 25.98
CA GLN A 63 -0.35 -17.92 25.14
C GLN A 63 -1.85 -17.87 24.79
N PRO A 64 -2.57 -16.81 25.19
CA PRO A 64 -3.97 -16.65 24.82
C PRO A 64 -4.16 -16.72 23.29
N ASN A 65 -5.15 -17.49 22.86
CA ASN A 65 -5.54 -17.47 21.48
C ASN A 65 -6.34 -16.17 21.20
N VAL A 66 -5.62 -15.12 20.77
CA VAL A 66 -6.18 -13.78 20.52
C VAL A 66 -7.30 -13.83 19.49
N TYR A 67 -7.19 -14.73 18.51
CA TYR A 67 -8.23 -14.93 17.49
C TYR A 67 -9.51 -15.53 18.08
N ALA A 68 -9.39 -16.57 18.91
CA ALA A 68 -10.56 -17.16 19.58
C ALA A 68 -11.23 -16.15 20.53
N SER A 69 -10.46 -15.34 21.24
CA SER A 69 -10.98 -14.28 22.10
C SER A 69 -11.73 -13.22 21.29
N ALA A 70 -11.15 -12.76 20.18
CA ALA A 70 -11.77 -11.75 19.32
C ALA A 70 -13.09 -12.26 18.71
N LEU A 71 -13.13 -13.53 18.27
CA LEU A 71 -14.36 -14.17 17.77
C LEU A 71 -15.46 -14.28 18.85
N ALA A 72 -15.06 -14.58 20.08
CA ALA A 72 -16.01 -14.73 21.19
C ALA A 72 -16.71 -13.41 21.59
N TYR A 73 -16.11 -12.25 21.28
CA TYR A 73 -16.73 -10.95 21.56
C TYR A 73 -17.87 -10.57 20.62
N ASN A 74 -18.01 -11.22 19.47
CA ASN A 74 -19.07 -11.01 18.47
C ASN A 74 -19.36 -9.52 18.18
N LYS A 75 -18.31 -8.66 18.23
CA LYS A 75 -18.40 -7.23 17.93
C LYS A 75 -18.23 -7.02 16.43
N SER A 76 -19.07 -6.18 15.84
CA SER A 76 -18.87 -5.70 14.47
C SER A 76 -17.89 -4.53 14.47
N TYR A 77 -17.04 -4.46 13.44
CA TYR A 77 -16.07 -3.39 13.24
C TYR A 77 -16.24 -2.82 11.85
N THR A 78 -16.19 -1.50 11.75
CA THR A 78 -16.26 -0.79 10.46
C THR A 78 -15.00 0.01 10.23
N PHE A 79 -14.31 -0.25 9.12
CA PHE A 79 -13.15 0.53 8.68
C PHE A 79 -13.50 1.39 7.48
N TYR A 80 -13.00 2.60 7.46
CA TYR A 80 -13.23 3.51 6.34
C TYR A 80 -11.95 3.64 5.51
N LEU A 81 -12.15 3.65 4.18
CA LEU A 81 -11.10 3.90 3.20
C LEU A 81 -11.39 5.25 2.55
N VAL A 82 -10.60 6.27 2.87
CA VAL A 82 -10.72 7.63 2.33
C VAL A 82 -9.67 7.82 1.24
N ILE A 83 -10.09 7.74 -0.02
CA ILE A 83 -9.21 7.72 -1.20
C ILE A 83 -9.68 8.69 -2.29
N PRO A 84 -8.80 9.05 -3.23
CA PRO A 84 -9.19 9.85 -4.38
C PRO A 84 -10.20 9.13 -5.27
N GLN A 85 -11.17 9.90 -5.80
CA GLN A 85 -12.05 9.40 -6.84
C GLN A 85 -11.21 8.95 -8.06
N HIS A 86 -11.56 7.81 -8.63
CA HIS A 86 -10.82 7.19 -9.72
C HIS A 86 -11.75 6.48 -10.71
N GLU A 87 -11.18 6.11 -11.85
CA GLU A 87 -11.79 5.25 -12.85
C GLU A 87 -11.37 3.79 -12.61
N SER A 88 -11.98 2.85 -13.34
CA SER A 88 -11.54 1.46 -13.37
C SER A 88 -10.13 1.30 -13.97
N GLU A 89 -9.52 0.14 -13.71
CA GLU A 89 -8.18 -0.23 -14.16
C GLU A 89 -7.08 0.78 -13.76
N THR A 90 -7.19 1.30 -12.53
CA THR A 90 -6.23 2.26 -11.99
C THR A 90 -5.54 1.76 -10.73
N TYR A 91 -4.48 2.45 -10.33
CA TYR A 91 -3.75 2.22 -9.08
C TYR A 91 -4.69 2.19 -7.84
N TRP A 92 -5.72 3.04 -7.83
CA TRP A 92 -6.66 3.14 -6.70
C TRP A 92 -7.64 1.97 -6.64
N GLU A 93 -8.04 1.43 -7.79
CA GLU A 93 -8.88 0.23 -7.84
C GLU A 93 -8.13 -0.99 -7.28
N GLU A 94 -6.86 -1.18 -7.65
CA GLU A 94 -6.03 -2.25 -7.08
C GLU A 94 -5.91 -2.13 -5.54
N ILE A 95 -5.83 -0.92 -4.99
CA ILE A 95 -5.86 -0.67 -3.55
C ILE A 95 -7.19 -1.12 -2.94
N GLU A 96 -8.32 -0.76 -3.55
CA GLU A 96 -9.64 -1.19 -3.07
C GLU A 96 -9.81 -2.71 -3.13
N GLU A 97 -9.36 -3.34 -4.21
CA GLU A 97 -9.38 -4.80 -4.33
C GLU A 97 -8.56 -5.47 -3.23
N GLY A 98 -7.37 -4.95 -2.93
CA GLY A 98 -6.55 -5.43 -1.83
C GLY A 98 -7.24 -5.26 -0.47
N ALA A 99 -7.83 -4.10 -0.21
CA ALA A 99 -8.60 -3.83 1.00
C ALA A 99 -9.80 -4.77 1.14
N LYS A 100 -10.55 -4.97 0.06
CA LYS A 100 -11.68 -5.91 0.00
C LYS A 100 -11.22 -7.33 0.28
N LYS A 101 -10.11 -7.77 -0.30
CA LYS A 101 -9.54 -9.09 -0.05
C LYS A 101 -9.16 -9.29 1.41
N ALA A 102 -8.61 -8.27 2.05
CA ALA A 102 -8.28 -8.31 3.47
C ALA A 102 -9.53 -8.54 4.35
N ILE A 103 -10.68 -7.96 3.99
CA ILE A 103 -11.97 -8.20 4.65
C ILE A 103 -12.47 -9.63 4.40
N GLU A 104 -12.47 -10.07 3.14
CA GLU A 104 -12.92 -11.43 2.78
C GLU A 104 -12.18 -12.52 3.57
N THR A 105 -10.87 -12.36 3.77
CA THR A 105 -10.06 -13.31 4.53
C THR A 105 -10.33 -13.28 6.04
N ARG A 106 -11.11 -12.30 6.53
CA ARG A 106 -11.46 -12.09 7.95
C ARG A 106 -12.98 -12.03 8.19
N ARG A 107 -13.78 -12.60 7.28
CA ARG A 107 -15.24 -12.59 7.34
C ARG A 107 -15.82 -13.06 8.69
N ASP A 108 -15.11 -13.94 9.39
CA ASP A 108 -15.56 -14.50 10.68
C ASP A 108 -15.51 -13.46 11.82
N PHE A 109 -14.87 -12.29 11.61
CA PHE A 109 -14.71 -11.23 12.61
C PHE A 109 -15.74 -10.09 12.47
N ASN A 110 -16.77 -10.24 11.67
CA ASN A 110 -17.78 -9.21 11.43
C ASN A 110 -17.15 -7.84 11.04
N LEU A 111 -16.23 -7.88 10.08
CA LEU A 111 -15.56 -6.70 9.56
C LEU A 111 -16.26 -6.18 8.31
N GLU A 112 -16.45 -4.87 8.25
CA GLU A 112 -16.95 -4.16 7.08
C GLU A 112 -16.00 -3.03 6.70
N THR A 113 -15.94 -2.72 5.40
CA THR A 113 -15.29 -1.51 4.90
C THR A 113 -16.25 -0.66 4.12
N LYS A 114 -16.11 0.66 4.27
CA LYS A 114 -16.78 1.65 3.44
C LYS A 114 -15.74 2.54 2.78
N THR A 115 -15.84 2.74 1.48
CA THR A 115 -14.97 3.65 0.75
C THR A 115 -15.65 5.00 0.57
N LEU A 116 -14.93 6.07 0.91
CA LEU A 116 -15.34 7.45 0.71
C LEU A 116 -14.38 8.10 -0.29
N TYR A 117 -14.93 8.64 -1.38
CA TYR A 117 -14.15 9.19 -2.48
C TYR A 117 -14.14 10.71 -2.46
N TYR A 118 -12.93 11.29 -2.56
CA TYR A 118 -12.76 12.73 -2.70
C TYR A 118 -12.11 13.11 -4.03
N GLU A 119 -12.46 14.28 -4.56
CA GLU A 119 -11.80 14.84 -5.74
C GLU A 119 -10.49 15.53 -5.33
N ARG A 120 -9.33 15.01 -5.81
CA ARG A 120 -7.99 15.45 -5.42
C ARG A 120 -7.75 16.97 -5.48
N LEU A 121 -8.39 17.63 -6.42
CA LEU A 121 -8.16 19.05 -6.70
C LEU A 121 -9.23 19.97 -6.13
N LYS A 122 -10.13 19.43 -5.30
CA LYS A 122 -11.21 20.16 -4.66
C LYS A 122 -11.14 20.00 -3.15
N GLU A 123 -10.64 21.00 -2.46
CA GLU A 123 -10.53 20.99 -0.99
C GLU A 123 -11.86 20.70 -0.31
N GLU A 124 -12.94 21.29 -0.80
CA GLU A 124 -14.28 21.09 -0.25
C GLU A 124 -14.77 19.64 -0.37
N SER A 125 -14.32 18.91 -1.40
CA SER A 125 -14.62 17.49 -1.52
C SER A 125 -13.95 16.68 -0.41
N PHE A 126 -12.69 16.97 -0.10
CA PHE A 126 -11.98 16.30 1.01
C PHE A 126 -12.62 16.65 2.36
N LYS A 127 -12.93 17.92 2.62
CA LYS A 127 -13.60 18.36 3.84
C LYS A 127 -14.94 17.66 4.05
N LYS A 128 -15.76 17.55 2.97
CA LYS A 128 -17.04 16.85 3.03
C LYS A 128 -16.88 15.38 3.40
N VAL A 129 -15.92 14.68 2.78
CA VAL A 129 -15.65 13.27 3.07
C VAL A 129 -15.14 13.10 4.49
N ALA A 130 -14.24 13.96 4.96
CA ALA A 130 -13.75 13.96 6.34
C ALA A 130 -14.89 14.13 7.35
N ALA A 131 -15.78 15.10 7.11
CA ALA A 131 -16.95 15.33 7.97
C ALA A 131 -17.89 14.12 8.02
N THR A 132 -18.17 13.48 6.87
CA THR A 132 -18.97 12.26 6.80
C THR A 132 -18.32 11.13 7.62
N CYS A 133 -17.01 10.92 7.47
CA CYS A 133 -16.28 9.89 8.20
C CYS A 133 -16.34 10.14 9.73
N LEU A 134 -16.14 11.38 10.17
CA LEU A 134 -16.19 11.75 11.59
C LEU A 134 -17.60 11.59 12.19
N GLN A 135 -18.65 11.90 11.42
CA GLN A 135 -20.04 11.71 11.85
C GLN A 135 -20.39 10.24 12.08
N GLU A 136 -19.92 9.35 11.21
CA GLU A 136 -20.20 7.91 11.29
C GLU A 136 -19.34 7.16 12.32
N LYS A 137 -18.25 7.78 12.80
CA LYS A 137 -17.36 7.27 13.85
C LYS A 137 -16.92 5.83 13.64
N PRO A 138 -16.19 5.51 12.55
CA PRO A 138 -15.70 4.15 12.30
C PRO A 138 -14.71 3.71 13.39
N ASP A 139 -14.46 2.40 13.48
CA ASP A 139 -13.44 1.86 14.40
C ASP A 139 -12.01 2.16 13.94
N GLY A 140 -11.79 2.44 12.65
CA GLY A 140 -10.48 2.81 12.09
C GLY A 140 -10.58 3.37 10.69
N VAL A 141 -9.58 4.14 10.27
CA VAL A 141 -9.58 4.83 8.97
C VAL A 141 -8.27 4.60 8.23
N VAL A 142 -8.35 4.27 6.95
CA VAL A 142 -7.22 4.35 6.00
C VAL A 142 -7.38 5.64 5.22
N ILE A 143 -6.35 6.48 5.17
CA ILE A 143 -6.39 7.81 4.57
C ILE A 143 -5.31 7.94 3.51
N VAL A 144 -5.69 8.22 2.28
CA VAL A 144 -4.79 8.83 1.30
C VAL A 144 -4.79 10.33 1.55
N PRO A 145 -3.66 10.93 1.97
CA PRO A 145 -3.62 12.35 2.31
C PRO A 145 -3.93 13.26 1.12
N SER A 146 -4.60 14.38 1.41
CA SER A 146 -4.69 15.54 0.54
C SER A 146 -3.52 16.50 0.83
N THR A 147 -3.77 17.80 0.98
CA THR A 147 -2.75 18.72 1.49
C THR A 147 -2.51 18.48 2.98
N LEU A 148 -1.31 18.84 3.48
CA LEU A 148 -0.98 18.65 4.89
C LEU A 148 -2.01 19.33 5.82
N ASN A 149 -2.40 20.58 5.54
CA ASN A 149 -3.32 21.33 6.39
C ASN A 149 -4.71 20.67 6.44
N LEU A 150 -5.24 20.25 5.31
CA LEU A 150 -6.54 19.58 5.24
C LEU A 150 -6.53 18.22 5.93
N THR A 151 -5.47 17.46 5.71
CA THR A 151 -5.32 16.14 6.32
C THR A 151 -5.14 16.28 7.84
N ARG A 152 -4.34 17.26 8.30
CA ARG A 152 -4.16 17.56 9.72
C ARG A 152 -5.48 17.89 10.41
N ALA A 153 -6.27 18.79 9.83
CA ALA A 153 -7.57 19.17 10.40
C ALA A 153 -8.53 17.96 10.55
N PHE A 154 -8.40 16.95 9.69
CA PHE A 154 -9.16 15.72 9.80
C PHE A 154 -8.56 14.76 10.86
N THR A 155 -7.25 14.56 10.84
CA THR A 155 -6.58 13.61 11.74
C THR A 155 -6.57 14.09 13.19
N ASP A 156 -6.53 15.40 13.45
CA ASP A 156 -6.65 15.97 14.81
C ASP A 156 -8.00 15.57 15.42
N GLN A 157 -9.10 15.67 14.67
CA GLN A 157 -10.42 15.22 15.13
C GLN A 157 -10.51 13.69 15.31
N LEU A 158 -9.81 12.89 14.48
CA LEU A 158 -9.72 11.44 14.70
C LEU A 158 -8.99 11.13 16.01
N HIS A 159 -7.92 11.87 16.34
CA HIS A 159 -7.22 11.75 17.63
C HIS A 159 -8.11 12.09 18.81
N GLU A 160 -8.86 13.19 18.75
CA GLU A 160 -9.83 13.59 19.79
C GLU A 160 -10.89 12.49 20.03
N LEU A 161 -11.33 11.83 18.97
CA LEU A 161 -12.29 10.72 19.02
C LEU A 161 -11.65 9.38 19.35
N ASN A 162 -10.32 9.31 19.51
CA ASN A 162 -9.55 8.07 19.67
C ASN A 162 -9.78 7.06 18.55
N ILE A 163 -9.96 7.53 17.31
CA ILE A 163 -10.10 6.70 16.13
C ILE A 163 -8.71 6.53 15.48
N PRO A 164 -8.12 5.33 15.49
CA PRO A 164 -6.82 5.10 14.86
C PRO A 164 -6.91 5.19 13.35
N PHE A 165 -5.86 5.71 12.73
CA PHE A 165 -5.78 5.80 11.28
C PHE A 165 -4.44 5.35 10.73
N VAL A 166 -4.47 4.85 9.51
CA VAL A 166 -3.30 4.45 8.71
C VAL A 166 -3.19 5.38 7.52
N LEU A 167 -1.99 5.92 7.28
CA LEU A 167 -1.71 6.67 6.06
C LEU A 167 -1.33 5.72 4.92
N LEU A 168 -1.83 6.03 3.75
CA LEU A 168 -1.60 5.27 2.53
C LEU A 168 -1.03 6.18 1.45
N ASP A 169 -0.08 5.67 0.66
CA ASP A 169 0.51 6.35 -0.50
C ASP A 169 1.47 7.49 -0.12
N SER A 170 1.08 8.46 0.67
CA SER A 170 1.90 9.61 1.05
C SER A 170 2.17 9.66 2.55
N TYR A 171 3.45 9.68 2.93
CA TYR A 171 3.88 9.71 4.32
C TYR A 171 3.94 11.12 4.88
N MET A 172 3.25 11.34 5.99
CA MET A 172 3.19 12.58 6.76
C MET A 172 3.39 12.26 8.25
N PRO A 173 4.64 12.09 8.71
CA PRO A 173 4.93 11.64 10.08
C PRO A 173 4.41 12.59 11.15
N GLU A 174 4.32 13.88 10.85
CA GLU A 174 3.80 14.92 11.72
C GLU A 174 2.30 14.78 12.08
N LEU A 175 1.60 13.87 11.43
CA LEU A 175 0.20 13.55 11.73
C LEU A 175 0.05 12.40 12.73
N ASN A 176 1.16 11.79 13.18
CA ASN A 176 1.19 10.67 14.13
C ASN A 176 0.22 9.52 13.77
N PRO A 177 0.29 8.95 12.56
CA PRO A 177 -0.55 7.81 12.18
C PRO A 177 -0.20 6.57 13.00
N LEU A 178 -1.18 5.66 13.16
CA LEU A 178 -0.92 4.31 13.70
C LEU A 178 0.13 3.58 12.87
N SER A 179 0.06 3.73 11.54
CA SER A 179 0.98 3.12 10.59
C SER A 179 0.93 3.84 9.25
N PHE A 180 1.92 3.59 8.41
CA PHE A 180 1.97 4.07 7.03
C PHE A 180 2.34 2.93 6.08
N PHE A 181 1.71 2.93 4.90
CA PHE A 181 2.05 2.07 3.77
C PHE A 181 2.21 2.90 2.50
N GLY A 182 3.32 2.73 1.82
CA GLY A 182 3.62 3.42 0.57
C GLY A 182 5.07 3.20 0.14
N GLN A 183 5.43 3.73 -1.00
CA GLN A 183 6.81 3.64 -1.50
C GLN A 183 7.61 4.89 -1.08
N ASP A 184 8.90 4.73 -0.80
CA ASP A 184 9.81 5.88 -0.68
C ASP A 184 9.94 6.56 -2.04
N SER A 185 9.19 7.65 -2.22
CA SER A 185 9.08 8.33 -3.51
C SER A 185 10.40 8.92 -3.98
N PHE A 186 11.23 9.46 -3.07
CA PHE A 186 12.52 10.00 -3.41
C PHE A 186 13.46 8.90 -3.92
N LYS A 187 13.58 7.81 -3.14
CA LYS A 187 14.41 6.66 -3.56
C LYS A 187 13.89 6.00 -4.82
N SER A 188 12.58 5.97 -5.01
CA SER A 188 11.96 5.43 -6.23
C SER A 188 12.33 6.27 -7.47
N GLY A 189 12.32 7.59 -7.35
CA GLY A 189 12.79 8.48 -8.42
C GLY A 189 14.28 8.34 -8.69
N TYR A 190 15.11 8.29 -7.65
CA TYR A 190 16.55 8.06 -7.73
C TYR A 190 16.87 6.71 -8.41
N PHE A 191 16.17 5.64 -8.00
CA PHE A 191 16.25 4.32 -8.64
C PHE A 191 15.87 4.37 -10.13
N SER A 192 14.77 5.06 -10.47
CA SER A 192 14.32 5.19 -11.86
C SER A 192 15.36 5.88 -12.74
N ALA A 193 16.02 6.94 -12.23
CA ALA A 193 17.11 7.60 -12.93
C ALA A 193 18.28 6.65 -13.20
N ARG A 194 18.70 5.92 -12.16
CA ARG A 194 19.78 4.93 -12.29
C ARG A 194 19.48 3.87 -13.36
N ILE A 195 18.27 3.30 -13.34
CA ILE A 195 17.87 2.28 -14.32
C ILE A 195 17.80 2.89 -15.73
N LEU A 196 17.19 4.07 -15.88
CA LEU A 196 17.10 4.73 -17.17
C LEU A 196 18.49 4.99 -17.76
N MET A 197 19.43 5.45 -16.94
CA MET A 197 20.79 5.76 -17.38
C MET A 197 21.63 4.51 -17.71
N MET A 198 21.26 3.33 -17.23
CA MET A 198 21.91 2.08 -17.68
C MET A 198 21.65 1.78 -19.16
N VAL A 199 20.56 2.27 -19.73
CA VAL A 199 20.23 2.11 -21.16
C VAL A 199 20.39 3.37 -21.97
N ALA A 200 20.49 4.54 -21.35
CA ALA A 200 20.56 5.87 -21.98
C ALA A 200 21.96 6.52 -21.88
N GLN A 201 23.03 5.75 -21.68
CA GLN A 201 24.39 6.27 -21.40
C GLN A 201 24.96 7.21 -22.49
N HIS A 202 24.48 7.09 -23.72
CA HIS A 202 24.98 7.89 -24.87
C HIS A 202 24.06 9.05 -25.24
N GLU A 203 22.96 9.21 -24.50
CA GLU A 203 22.02 10.29 -24.75
C GLU A 203 22.52 11.61 -24.22
N LYS A 204 22.21 12.69 -24.93
CA LYS A 204 22.47 14.06 -24.46
C LYS A 204 21.23 14.69 -23.82
N GLN A 205 20.07 14.14 -24.16
CA GLN A 205 18.76 14.65 -23.74
C GLN A 205 17.83 13.50 -23.41
N ILE A 206 17.06 13.66 -22.35
CA ILE A 206 15.98 12.77 -21.97
C ILE A 206 14.72 13.57 -21.70
N VAL A 207 13.53 12.96 -21.90
CA VAL A 207 12.27 13.64 -21.64
C VAL A 207 11.65 13.22 -20.35
N LEU A 208 11.34 14.20 -19.51
CA LEU A 208 10.47 14.05 -18.35
C LEU A 208 9.05 14.49 -18.70
N MET A 209 8.15 13.54 -18.81
CA MET A 209 6.74 13.79 -19.10
C MET A 209 5.95 13.96 -17.81
N LYS A 210 5.24 15.07 -17.71
CA LYS A 210 4.43 15.45 -16.56
C LYS A 210 2.98 15.62 -16.93
N ARG A 211 2.07 15.11 -16.12
CA ARG A 211 0.67 15.52 -16.21
C ARG A 211 0.45 16.75 -15.33
N ILE A 212 0.03 17.84 -15.95
CA ILE A 212 -0.07 19.15 -15.32
C ILE A 212 -1.49 19.70 -15.38
N LYS A 213 -1.85 20.44 -14.33
CA LYS A 213 -3.02 21.32 -14.28
C LYS A 213 -2.51 22.71 -13.87
N ASP A 214 -2.87 23.73 -14.65
CA ASP A 214 -2.42 25.10 -14.42
C ASP A 214 -0.89 25.22 -14.26
N GLY A 215 -0.15 24.45 -15.09
CA GLY A 215 1.32 24.43 -15.10
C GLY A 215 1.99 23.62 -13.97
N LYS A 216 1.22 23.00 -13.07
CA LYS A 216 1.77 22.28 -11.89
C LYS A 216 1.39 20.82 -11.88
N VAL A 217 2.28 19.98 -11.36
CA VAL A 217 2.00 18.60 -10.95
C VAL A 217 1.09 18.62 -9.72
N THR A 218 0.16 17.69 -9.64
CA THR A 218 -0.87 17.67 -8.57
C THR A 218 -0.67 16.55 -7.54
N SER A 219 0.45 15.85 -7.61
CA SER A 219 0.77 14.71 -6.72
C SER A 219 2.11 14.94 -6.07
N LYS A 220 2.11 15.02 -4.73
CA LYS A 220 3.34 15.15 -3.93
C LYS A 220 4.34 14.01 -4.15
N GLN A 221 3.84 12.81 -4.38
CA GLN A 221 4.69 11.67 -4.71
C GLN A 221 5.42 11.83 -6.05
N GLN A 222 4.72 12.31 -7.09
CA GLN A 222 5.36 12.56 -8.38
C GLN A 222 6.41 13.66 -8.28
N GLU A 223 6.14 14.71 -7.48
CA GLU A 223 7.13 15.74 -7.17
C GLU A 223 8.36 15.15 -6.47
N ASN A 224 8.16 14.34 -5.44
CA ASN A 224 9.27 13.72 -4.70
C ASN A 224 10.08 12.73 -5.59
N ARG A 225 9.41 11.99 -6.49
CA ARG A 225 10.10 11.14 -7.48
C ARG A 225 10.94 11.98 -8.43
N GLU A 226 10.41 13.10 -8.89
CA GLU A 226 11.18 14.04 -9.71
C GLU A 226 12.39 14.58 -8.99
N VAL A 227 12.25 14.96 -7.71
CA VAL A 227 13.38 15.41 -6.89
C VAL A 227 14.46 14.33 -6.81
N GLY A 228 14.07 13.10 -6.51
CA GLY A 228 15.02 11.96 -6.45
C GLY A 228 15.68 11.67 -7.79
N PHE A 229 14.91 11.71 -8.87
CA PHE A 229 15.42 11.53 -10.23
C PHE A 229 16.45 12.60 -10.61
N ARG A 230 16.12 13.87 -10.42
CA ARG A 230 17.01 14.99 -10.74
C ARG A 230 18.24 15.00 -9.85
N HIS A 231 18.11 14.55 -8.61
CA HIS A 231 19.25 14.43 -7.71
C HIS A 231 20.28 13.42 -8.26
N TYR A 232 19.83 12.22 -8.64
CA TYR A 232 20.70 11.23 -9.30
C TYR A 232 21.35 11.78 -10.57
N MET A 233 20.58 12.47 -11.43
CA MET A 233 21.08 13.03 -12.67
C MET A 233 22.14 14.10 -12.41
N SER A 234 21.93 14.99 -11.45
CA SER A 234 22.89 16.03 -11.10
C SER A 234 24.21 15.50 -10.51
N GLU A 235 24.16 14.37 -9.81
CA GLU A 235 25.34 13.73 -9.22
C GLU A 235 26.18 12.94 -10.23
N HIS A 236 25.51 12.27 -11.18
CA HIS A 236 26.16 11.27 -12.04
C HIS A 236 26.20 11.63 -13.52
N PHE A 237 25.29 12.47 -13.99
CA PHE A 237 25.11 12.82 -15.41
C PHE A 237 24.73 14.31 -15.58
N PRO A 238 25.54 15.25 -15.01
CA PRO A 238 25.20 16.68 -15.03
C PRO A 238 25.14 17.29 -16.43
N GLU A 239 25.78 16.65 -17.43
CA GLU A 239 25.79 17.06 -18.81
C GLU A 239 24.53 16.70 -19.60
N ILE A 240 23.67 15.82 -19.07
CA ILE A 240 22.46 15.40 -19.76
C ILE A 240 21.32 16.39 -19.49
N GLU A 241 20.78 16.93 -20.55
CA GLU A 241 19.65 17.85 -20.48
C GLU A 241 18.34 17.09 -20.23
N ILE A 242 17.56 17.53 -19.23
CA ILE A 242 16.22 17.02 -18.96
C ILE A 242 15.19 17.96 -19.56
N ILE A 243 14.59 17.56 -20.69
CA ILE A 243 13.54 18.32 -21.34
C ILE A 243 12.19 17.94 -20.75
N GLU A 244 11.39 18.94 -20.39
CA GLU A 244 10.06 18.71 -19.80
C GLU A 244 8.96 18.75 -20.87
N LEU A 245 8.09 17.73 -20.86
CA LEU A 245 6.88 17.69 -21.64
C LEU A 245 5.64 17.71 -20.73
N GLY A 246 4.96 18.85 -20.71
CA GLY A 246 3.69 19.01 -19.99
C GLY A 246 2.50 18.49 -20.78
N LEU A 247 1.81 17.48 -20.25
CA LEU A 247 0.55 16.97 -20.78
C LEU A 247 -0.60 17.39 -19.85
N PRO A 248 -1.71 17.95 -20.38
CA PRO A 248 -2.81 18.37 -19.54
C PRO A 248 -3.46 17.20 -18.80
N MET A 249 -3.95 17.44 -17.56
CA MET A 249 -4.62 16.41 -16.76
C MET A 249 -5.88 15.86 -17.42
N LYS A 250 -6.62 16.71 -18.11
CA LYS A 250 -7.81 16.36 -18.88
C LYS A 250 -7.60 16.81 -20.30
N ALA A 251 -7.53 15.87 -21.22
CA ALA A 251 -7.46 16.09 -22.65
C ALA A 251 -8.04 14.88 -23.38
N THR A 252 -8.53 15.14 -24.57
CA THR A 252 -8.93 14.07 -25.49
C THR A 252 -7.69 13.37 -26.06
N LYS A 253 -7.88 12.14 -26.53
CA LYS A 253 -6.81 11.40 -27.22
C LYS A 253 -6.18 12.24 -28.36
N LYS A 254 -6.99 12.91 -29.14
CA LYS A 254 -6.53 13.76 -30.25
C LYS A 254 -5.63 14.91 -29.76
N GLU A 255 -5.97 15.53 -28.65
CA GLU A 255 -5.16 16.62 -28.09
C GLU A 255 -3.81 16.10 -27.57
N TYR A 256 -3.80 14.92 -26.92
CA TYR A 256 -2.53 14.28 -26.55
C TYR A 256 -1.69 13.96 -27.77
N ASP A 257 -2.28 13.34 -28.79
CA ASP A 257 -1.59 12.97 -30.04
C ASP A 257 -0.94 14.18 -30.71
N LEU A 258 -1.68 15.27 -30.87
CA LEU A 258 -1.14 16.50 -31.46
C LEU A 258 0.06 17.08 -30.68
N ARG A 259 -0.01 17.06 -29.35
CA ARG A 259 1.10 17.55 -28.52
C ARG A 259 2.32 16.64 -28.60
N LEU A 260 2.11 15.33 -28.55
CA LEU A 260 3.18 14.33 -28.63
C LEU A 260 3.82 14.36 -30.02
N GLU A 261 3.02 14.42 -31.07
CA GLU A 261 3.51 14.49 -32.46
C GLU A 261 4.37 15.74 -32.68
N LYS A 262 3.84 16.91 -32.28
CA LYS A 262 4.59 18.16 -32.36
C LYS A 262 5.93 18.05 -31.62
N PHE A 263 5.89 17.61 -30.34
CA PHE A 263 7.09 17.53 -29.53
C PHE A 263 8.15 16.59 -30.12
N PHE A 264 7.79 15.36 -30.49
CA PHE A 264 8.75 14.39 -31.01
C PHE A 264 9.21 14.67 -32.44
N ASN A 265 8.48 15.50 -33.22
CA ASN A 265 8.94 16.01 -34.48
C ASN A 265 9.98 17.15 -34.31
N GLU A 266 9.82 17.98 -33.27
CA GLU A 266 10.76 19.05 -32.91
C GLU A 266 12.04 18.49 -32.24
N HIS A 267 11.95 17.28 -31.65
CA HIS A 267 13.03 16.63 -30.91
C HIS A 267 13.32 15.20 -31.42
N PRO A 268 13.69 15.01 -32.71
CA PRO A 268 13.88 13.68 -33.31
C PRO A 268 15.05 12.88 -32.71
N GLN A 269 15.97 13.55 -32.02
CA GLN A 269 17.14 12.94 -31.38
C GLN A 269 16.84 12.31 -30.01
N ILE A 270 15.62 12.46 -29.47
CA ILE A 270 15.26 11.91 -28.17
C ILE A 270 14.79 10.48 -28.33
N HIS A 271 15.42 9.56 -27.57
CA HIS A 271 15.07 8.14 -27.58
C HIS A 271 14.64 7.63 -26.20
N HIS A 272 14.71 8.46 -25.14
CA HIS A 272 14.37 8.01 -23.78
C HIS A 272 13.46 9.01 -23.09
N CYS A 273 12.38 8.50 -22.52
CA CYS A 273 11.44 9.30 -21.77
C CYS A 273 10.94 8.59 -20.51
N ILE A 274 10.61 9.39 -19.49
CA ILE A 274 10.10 8.92 -18.21
C ILE A 274 8.87 9.73 -17.78
N THR A 275 7.93 9.06 -17.11
CA THR A 275 6.83 9.70 -16.39
C THR A 275 6.67 9.10 -15.00
N PHE A 276 6.43 9.94 -13.98
CA PHE A 276 6.32 9.51 -12.59
C PHE A 276 4.89 9.13 -12.14
N GLY A 277 3.94 9.17 -13.04
CA GLY A 277 2.55 8.79 -12.77
C GLY A 277 2.11 7.52 -13.51
N SER A 278 0.94 7.01 -13.13
CA SER A 278 0.35 5.75 -13.62
C SER A 278 -0.22 5.84 -15.06
N LYS A 279 0.18 6.81 -15.87
CA LYS A 279 -0.39 7.06 -17.20
C LYS A 279 0.65 6.98 -18.34
N ALA A 280 1.63 6.09 -18.21
CA ALA A 280 2.64 5.82 -19.23
C ALA A 280 2.01 5.38 -20.56
N HIS A 281 0.87 4.71 -20.52
CA HIS A 281 0.12 4.29 -21.70
C HIS A 281 -0.29 5.44 -22.64
N ILE A 282 -0.44 6.68 -22.14
CA ILE A 282 -0.76 7.83 -23.02
C ILE A 282 0.29 7.95 -24.14
N VAL A 283 1.56 7.80 -23.75
CA VAL A 283 2.68 7.86 -24.68
C VAL A 283 2.90 6.52 -25.37
N GLY A 284 2.78 5.40 -24.62
CA GLY A 284 2.89 4.06 -25.19
C GLY A 284 1.91 3.82 -26.32
N ASP A 285 0.63 4.15 -26.16
CA ASP A 285 -0.39 4.06 -27.19
C ASP A 285 -0.10 4.95 -28.40
N PHE A 286 0.42 6.15 -28.18
CA PHE A 286 0.83 7.04 -29.25
C PHE A 286 1.97 6.42 -30.07
N PHE A 287 3.00 5.87 -29.45
CA PHE A 287 4.12 5.25 -30.14
C PHE A 287 3.73 3.98 -30.90
N LEU A 288 2.80 3.18 -30.36
CA LEU A 288 2.26 2.03 -31.09
C LEU A 288 1.59 2.46 -32.39
N ARG A 289 0.71 3.47 -32.33
CA ARG A 289 -0.05 3.94 -33.49
C ARG A 289 0.79 4.65 -34.54
N THR A 290 1.85 5.33 -34.10
CA THR A 290 2.75 6.08 -35.03
C THR A 290 3.99 5.25 -35.42
N ASN A 291 4.06 3.97 -34.97
CA ASN A 291 5.17 3.06 -35.21
C ASN A 291 6.55 3.61 -34.80
N ARG A 292 6.60 4.44 -33.75
CA ARG A 292 7.83 5.00 -33.19
C ARG A 292 8.41 3.99 -32.18
N ARG A 293 9.17 3.01 -32.65
CA ARG A 293 9.72 1.91 -31.83
C ARG A 293 11.12 2.15 -31.29
N ASN A 294 11.74 3.25 -31.67
CA ASN A 294 13.09 3.64 -31.25
C ASN A 294 13.11 4.47 -29.96
N ILE A 295 11.96 4.69 -29.33
CA ILE A 295 11.85 5.48 -28.10
C ILE A 295 11.50 4.55 -26.94
N GLN A 296 12.35 4.54 -25.92
CA GLN A 296 12.12 3.80 -24.67
C GLN A 296 11.33 4.64 -23.67
N VAL A 297 10.32 4.04 -23.08
CA VAL A 297 9.44 4.68 -22.10
C VAL A 297 9.56 3.97 -20.77
N MET A 298 9.89 4.72 -19.74
CA MET A 298 9.78 4.30 -18.35
C MET A 298 8.57 4.96 -17.70
N GLY A 299 7.77 4.18 -16.97
CA GLY A 299 6.62 4.67 -16.25
C GLY A 299 6.45 4.01 -14.90
N TYR A 300 5.30 4.26 -14.29
CA TYR A 300 4.92 3.69 -13.00
C TYR A 300 3.61 2.93 -13.11
N ASP A 301 3.46 1.96 -12.21
CA ASP A 301 2.28 1.15 -12.01
C ASP A 301 1.93 0.16 -13.13
N MET A 302 1.73 -1.07 -12.71
CA MET A 302 1.34 -2.19 -13.55
C MET A 302 -0.18 -2.24 -13.76
N VAL A 303 -0.80 -1.07 -14.01
CA VAL A 303 -2.25 -0.97 -14.24
C VAL A 303 -2.62 -1.33 -15.68
N GLY A 304 -3.87 -1.72 -15.93
CA GLY A 304 -4.38 -2.33 -17.15
C GLY A 304 -3.72 -1.89 -18.47
N LYS A 305 -3.89 -0.63 -18.87
CA LYS A 305 -3.33 -0.10 -20.13
C LYS A 305 -1.80 0.00 -20.13
N ASN A 306 -1.18 0.29 -18.98
CA ASN A 306 0.28 0.29 -18.90
C ASN A 306 0.84 -1.11 -19.10
N ALA A 307 0.17 -2.12 -18.52
CA ALA A 307 0.53 -3.53 -18.69
C ALA A 307 0.44 -3.98 -20.13
N GLU A 308 -0.59 -3.53 -20.84
CA GLU A 308 -0.76 -3.80 -22.26
C GLU A 308 0.37 -3.17 -23.08
N CYS A 309 0.68 -1.89 -22.88
CA CYS A 309 1.79 -1.20 -23.53
C CYS A 309 3.14 -1.85 -23.24
N LEU A 310 3.36 -2.33 -21.99
CA LEU A 310 4.56 -3.07 -21.63
C LEU A 310 4.67 -4.40 -22.41
N ARG A 311 3.57 -5.16 -22.50
CA ARG A 311 3.51 -6.42 -23.24
C ARG A 311 3.77 -6.21 -24.74
N GLN A 312 3.27 -5.12 -25.31
CA GLN A 312 3.46 -4.77 -26.71
C GLN A 312 4.80 -4.07 -27.01
N GLY A 313 5.58 -3.75 -25.95
CA GLY A 313 6.91 -3.17 -26.06
C GLY A 313 6.94 -1.67 -26.38
N SER A 314 5.81 -0.95 -26.26
CA SER A 314 5.77 0.51 -26.40
C SER A 314 6.04 1.25 -25.09
N VAL A 315 5.96 0.56 -23.98
CA VAL A 315 6.54 0.93 -22.70
C VAL A 315 7.62 -0.10 -22.40
N SER A 316 8.82 0.34 -22.06
CA SER A 316 9.97 -0.54 -21.87
C SER A 316 10.09 -1.01 -20.42
N PHE A 317 9.74 -0.12 -19.47
CA PHE A 317 9.89 -0.36 -18.03
C PHE A 317 8.73 0.23 -17.24
N LEU A 318 8.29 -0.49 -16.22
CA LEU A 318 7.38 0.04 -15.21
C LEU A 318 7.98 -0.16 -13.83
N VAL A 319 7.89 0.87 -12.99
CA VAL A 319 8.20 0.76 -11.56
C VAL A 319 6.91 0.44 -10.83
N ALA A 320 6.85 -0.75 -10.25
CA ALA A 320 5.68 -1.21 -9.51
C ALA A 320 5.68 -0.70 -8.07
N GLN A 321 4.49 -0.40 -7.55
CA GLN A 321 4.27 0.10 -6.20
C GLN A 321 3.52 -0.89 -5.29
N HIS A 322 3.09 -2.03 -5.80
CA HIS A 322 2.32 -3.05 -5.06
C HIS A 322 1.00 -2.50 -4.49
N ALA A 323 0.21 -1.82 -5.31
CA ALA A 323 -1.02 -1.15 -4.90
C ALA A 323 -2.01 -2.09 -4.17
N TYR A 324 -2.25 -3.27 -4.73
CA TYR A 324 -3.09 -4.30 -4.12
C TYR A 324 -2.60 -4.67 -2.71
N GLN A 325 -1.30 -4.90 -2.56
CA GLN A 325 -0.71 -5.27 -1.28
C GLN A 325 -0.80 -4.13 -0.27
N GLN A 326 -0.64 -2.87 -0.70
CA GLN A 326 -0.82 -1.71 0.16
C GLN A 326 -2.24 -1.67 0.74
N GLY A 327 -3.27 -1.82 -0.10
CA GLY A 327 -4.66 -1.86 0.35
C GLY A 327 -4.94 -2.98 1.35
N TYR A 328 -4.45 -4.19 1.04
CA TYR A 328 -4.55 -5.34 1.93
C TYR A 328 -3.89 -5.09 3.28
N CYS A 329 -2.63 -4.63 3.27
CA CYS A 329 -1.85 -4.43 4.49
C CYS A 329 -2.40 -3.31 5.38
N CYS A 330 -2.98 -2.25 4.81
CA CYS A 330 -3.64 -1.19 5.59
C CYS A 330 -4.79 -1.75 6.43
N ILE A 331 -5.67 -2.53 5.83
CA ILE A 331 -6.80 -3.16 6.52
C ILE A 331 -6.31 -4.22 7.52
N ASP A 332 -5.33 -5.04 7.14
CA ASP A 332 -4.72 -6.02 8.04
C ASP A 332 -4.09 -5.37 9.28
N THR A 333 -3.47 -4.21 9.11
CA THR A 333 -2.86 -3.44 10.20
C THR A 333 -3.93 -2.89 11.16
N LEU A 334 -5.01 -2.31 10.64
CA LEU A 334 -6.14 -1.88 11.47
C LEU A 334 -6.74 -3.08 12.22
N PHE A 335 -6.94 -4.22 11.54
CA PHE A 335 -7.42 -5.44 12.18
C PHE A 335 -6.50 -5.91 13.30
N LYS A 336 -5.21 -5.99 13.06
CA LYS A 336 -4.21 -6.39 14.07
C LYS A 336 -4.24 -5.47 15.28
N ALA A 337 -4.26 -4.16 15.06
CA ALA A 337 -4.21 -3.19 16.15
C ALA A 337 -5.54 -3.11 16.92
N ILE A 338 -6.68 -3.06 16.21
CA ILE A 338 -7.98 -2.76 16.80
C ILE A 338 -8.65 -4.03 17.33
N VAL A 339 -8.68 -5.10 16.53
CA VAL A 339 -9.39 -6.34 16.87
C VAL A 339 -8.50 -7.27 17.71
N LEU A 340 -7.26 -7.48 17.27
CA LEU A 340 -6.33 -8.38 17.96
C LEU A 340 -5.50 -7.71 19.06
N LYS A 341 -5.57 -6.38 19.21
CA LYS A 341 -4.79 -5.59 20.20
C LYS A 341 -3.28 -5.82 20.11
N LYS A 342 -2.78 -6.08 18.91
CA LYS A 342 -1.35 -6.29 18.65
C LYS A 342 -0.67 -4.97 18.31
N LYS A 343 0.62 -4.87 18.66
CA LYS A 343 1.49 -3.81 18.13
C LYS A 343 1.67 -3.99 16.63
N VAL A 344 1.74 -2.88 15.92
CA VAL A 344 1.99 -2.83 14.48
C VAL A 344 3.19 -1.93 14.18
N GLU A 345 3.83 -2.17 13.06
CA GLU A 345 4.96 -1.35 12.62
C GLU A 345 4.47 0.03 12.15
N PRO A 346 5.12 1.12 12.59
CA PRO A 346 4.66 2.47 12.26
C PRO A 346 4.92 2.87 10.81
N VAL A 347 5.95 2.31 10.15
CA VAL A 347 6.33 2.66 8.78
C VAL A 347 6.62 1.42 7.98
N ASN A 348 5.90 1.23 6.88
CA ASN A 348 6.06 0.09 5.99
C ASN A 348 6.27 0.57 4.56
N TYR A 349 7.54 0.63 4.14
CA TYR A 349 7.87 0.93 2.77
C TYR A 349 7.67 -0.29 1.87
N MET A 350 6.93 -0.08 0.79
CA MET A 350 6.75 -1.08 -0.26
C MET A 350 8.02 -1.20 -1.11
N PRO A 351 8.31 -2.40 -1.63
CA PRO A 351 9.44 -2.60 -2.55
C PRO A 351 9.40 -1.68 -3.76
N ILE A 352 10.57 -1.29 -4.25
CA ILE A 352 10.74 -0.63 -5.55
C ILE A 352 11.12 -1.73 -6.54
N GLU A 353 10.17 -2.15 -7.37
CA GLU A 353 10.35 -3.27 -8.29
C GLU A 353 10.28 -2.80 -9.74
N LEU A 354 11.28 -3.21 -10.52
CA LEU A 354 11.32 -2.95 -11.96
C LEU A 354 10.62 -4.06 -12.73
N LEU A 355 9.67 -3.70 -13.55
CA LEU A 355 8.95 -4.62 -14.43
C LEU A 355 9.33 -4.39 -15.89
N THR A 356 9.54 -5.49 -16.57
CA THR A 356 9.69 -5.60 -18.01
C THR A 356 8.64 -6.60 -18.54
N LYS A 357 8.53 -6.75 -19.86
CA LYS A 357 7.62 -7.73 -20.43
C LYS A 357 7.95 -9.18 -20.04
N GLU A 358 9.20 -9.46 -19.66
CA GLU A 358 9.67 -10.79 -19.29
C GLU A 358 9.25 -11.20 -17.88
N ASN A 359 9.10 -10.25 -16.94
CA ASN A 359 8.76 -10.55 -15.54
C ASN A 359 7.37 -10.08 -15.10
N MET A 360 6.66 -9.32 -15.92
CA MET A 360 5.36 -8.73 -15.56
C MET A 360 4.29 -9.74 -15.13
N ASP A 361 4.28 -10.94 -15.73
CA ASP A 361 3.28 -11.96 -15.39
C ASP A 361 3.54 -12.61 -14.01
N PHE A 362 4.77 -12.57 -13.52
CA PHE A 362 5.11 -13.04 -12.17
C PHE A 362 4.68 -12.06 -11.10
N TYR A 363 4.74 -10.76 -11.36
CA TYR A 363 4.29 -9.72 -10.44
C TYR A 363 2.84 -9.91 -9.99
N ARG A 364 1.92 -10.24 -10.90
CA ARG A 364 0.51 -10.51 -10.56
C ARG A 364 0.30 -11.78 -9.73
N ARG A 365 1.15 -12.78 -9.86
CA ARG A 365 1.05 -14.05 -9.14
C ARG A 365 1.53 -13.96 -7.69
N THR A 366 2.35 -12.98 -7.36
CA THR A 366 2.87 -12.75 -6.00
C THR A 366 1.96 -11.86 -5.17
N GLN A 367 0.89 -11.36 -5.73
CA GLN A 367 -0.13 -10.63 -4.99
C GLN A 367 -1.02 -11.63 -4.25
N LEU A 368 -0.58 -12.03 -3.03
CA LEU A 368 -1.26 -12.81 -1.97
C LEU A 368 -2.36 -13.79 -2.41
#